data_7b4dc2f1f9b009242cd86fb20907ad7c
#
_entry.id   7b4dc2f1f9b009242cd86fb20907ad7c
#
_cell.length_a   1.000
_cell.length_b   1.000
_cell.length_c   1.000
_cell.angle_alpha   90.00
_cell.angle_beta   90.00
_cell.angle_gamma   90.00
#
_symmetry.space_group_name_H-M   'P 1'
#
loop_
_entity.id
_entity.type
_entity.pdbx_description
1 polymer ?
#
loop_
_entity_poly.entity_id
_entity_poly.type
_entity_poly.pdbx_seq_one_letter_code
_entity_poly.pdbx_strand_id
1 'polypeptide(L)'
;TLALASRVTDKGKTYVHACANGDVETADKVFCVDYFNSEISVISIIKKKLVKCISHFKLNGSGKDPVKQAQPYPTYVSFLPDEDKLYVVCLGLDQVCFFDVGEDGTLTLDNVHTLQLEPGCGPKKMIFNQKGDRAYVMNELNSTICVYKYDHLNFELIQTIDSYPKDDDPELVSSLSDIKFNSDDSHLYAINKGHDSLVLFEVNEDGTLTYIDFEDTSYDPVDMLVYNEEGNEWIVVACQKGGIVESYRFGKEKGGQVYETEYSCMVNEPVCLTPFINNF
;
A
#
# COMPACT_ATOMS: atom_id res chain seq x y z
N THR A 1 -23.69 -12.90 9.58
CA THR A 1 -23.34 -13.47 8.25
C THR A 1 -23.20 -12.31 7.27
N LEU A 2 -22.02 -12.15 6.67
CA LEU A 2 -21.80 -11.18 5.60
C LEU A 2 -22.55 -11.64 4.34
N ALA A 3 -23.30 -10.75 3.73
CA ALA A 3 -24.01 -11.01 2.47
C ALA A 3 -23.39 -10.18 1.35
N LEU A 4 -23.21 -10.81 0.17
CA LEU A 4 -22.74 -10.12 -1.03
C LEU A 4 -23.81 -9.09 -1.46
N ALA A 5 -23.47 -7.79 -1.35
CA ALA A 5 -24.40 -6.70 -1.70
C ALA A 5 -24.48 -6.47 -3.23
N SER A 6 -23.31 -6.58 -3.91
CA SER A 6 -23.24 -6.43 -5.37
C SER A 6 -21.95 -7.04 -5.91
N ARG A 7 -21.93 -7.37 -7.20
CA ARG A 7 -20.77 -7.91 -7.91
C ARG A 7 -20.73 -7.38 -9.33
N VAL A 8 -19.56 -6.90 -9.74
CA VAL A 8 -19.23 -6.66 -11.16
C VAL A 8 -18.26 -7.73 -11.62
N THR A 9 -18.51 -8.34 -12.76
CA THR A 9 -17.64 -9.35 -13.35
C THR A 9 -17.05 -8.77 -14.64
N ASP A 10 -15.73 -8.68 -14.67
CA ASP A 10 -14.96 -8.29 -15.84
C ASP A 10 -13.98 -9.42 -16.16
N LYS A 11 -14.23 -10.14 -17.28
CA LYS A 11 -13.49 -11.37 -17.60
C LYS A 11 -12.03 -11.06 -17.93
N GLY A 12 -11.12 -11.83 -17.35
CA GLY A 12 -9.68 -11.73 -17.60
C GLY A 12 -9.01 -10.60 -16.85
N LYS A 13 -9.68 -9.95 -15.89
CA LYS A 13 -9.11 -8.94 -15.01
C LYS A 13 -8.61 -9.53 -13.70
N THR A 14 -7.47 -9.03 -13.25
CA THR A 14 -6.84 -9.37 -11.97
C THR A 14 -6.60 -8.09 -11.19
N TYR A 15 -7.64 -7.61 -10.54
CA TYR A 15 -7.55 -6.40 -9.70
C TYR A 15 -6.78 -6.71 -8.42
N VAL A 16 -5.76 -5.92 -8.15
CA VAL A 16 -4.88 -6.07 -6.98
C VAL A 16 -5.10 -4.99 -5.93
N HIS A 17 -5.63 -3.84 -6.34
CA HIS A 17 -6.01 -2.75 -5.43
C HIS A 17 -7.17 -1.94 -6.00
N ALA A 18 -7.94 -1.31 -5.10
CA ALA A 18 -9.04 -0.42 -5.45
C ALA A 18 -9.22 0.70 -4.43
N CYS A 19 -9.66 1.87 -4.90
CA CYS A 19 -10.12 2.97 -4.05
C CYS A 19 -11.44 3.55 -4.57
N ALA A 20 -12.15 4.28 -3.72
CA ALA A 20 -13.36 5.01 -4.10
C ALA A 20 -13.09 6.53 -4.08
N ASN A 21 -13.87 7.30 -4.83
CA ASN A 21 -13.79 8.76 -4.87
C ASN A 21 -14.58 9.47 -3.74
N GLY A 22 -14.79 8.80 -2.64
CA GLY A 22 -15.50 9.31 -1.48
C GLY A 22 -15.75 8.22 -0.45
N ASP A 23 -16.48 8.56 0.58
CA ASP A 23 -16.88 7.61 1.64
C ASP A 23 -18.09 6.76 1.23
N VAL A 24 -18.57 5.92 2.15
CA VAL A 24 -19.71 5.01 1.95
C VAL A 24 -21.00 5.74 1.52
N GLU A 25 -21.15 7.02 1.86
CA GLU A 25 -22.35 7.80 1.54
C GLU A 25 -22.21 8.59 0.23
N THR A 26 -21.01 9.04 -0.11
CA THR A 26 -20.75 10.00 -1.19
C THR A 26 -20.10 9.40 -2.42
N ALA A 27 -19.41 8.27 -2.30
CA ALA A 27 -18.71 7.65 -3.42
C ALA A 27 -19.68 7.22 -4.54
N ASP A 28 -19.40 7.62 -5.78
CA ASP A 28 -20.11 7.21 -6.98
C ASP A 28 -19.26 6.37 -7.94
N LYS A 29 -17.96 6.25 -7.69
CA LYS A 29 -17.01 5.49 -8.51
C LYS A 29 -16.00 4.72 -7.65
N VAL A 30 -15.59 3.56 -8.17
CA VAL A 30 -14.44 2.78 -7.68
C VAL A 30 -13.42 2.69 -8.80
N PHE A 31 -12.16 2.90 -8.47
CA PHE A 31 -11.00 2.81 -9.33
C PHE A 31 -10.22 1.56 -8.97
N CYS A 32 -10.00 0.69 -9.93
CA CYS A 32 -9.32 -0.59 -9.72
C CYS A 32 -8.10 -0.68 -10.64
N VAL A 33 -6.99 -1.19 -10.13
CA VAL A 33 -5.80 -1.46 -10.95
C VAL A 33 -5.67 -2.95 -11.24
N ASP A 34 -5.50 -3.27 -12.52
CA ASP A 34 -5.28 -4.61 -13.04
C ASP A 34 -3.80 -4.81 -13.34
N TYR A 35 -3.14 -5.58 -12.48
CA TYR A 35 -1.70 -5.79 -12.50
C TYR A 35 -1.23 -6.41 -13.82
N PHE A 36 -1.80 -7.55 -14.21
CA PHE A 36 -1.34 -8.29 -15.38
C PHE A 36 -1.77 -7.66 -16.71
N ASN A 37 -2.88 -6.95 -16.74
CA ASN A 37 -3.30 -6.25 -17.93
C ASN A 37 -2.79 -4.81 -18.00
N SER A 38 -2.07 -4.32 -16.97
CA SER A 38 -1.54 -2.95 -16.90
C SER A 38 -2.62 -1.91 -17.23
N GLU A 39 -3.72 -1.98 -16.51
CA GLU A 39 -4.92 -1.19 -16.81
C GLU A 39 -5.56 -0.64 -15.53
N ILE A 40 -6.17 0.52 -15.65
CA ILE A 40 -7.03 1.12 -14.63
C ILE A 40 -8.47 0.97 -15.11
N SER A 41 -9.34 0.40 -14.29
CA SER A 41 -10.79 0.29 -14.58
C SER A 41 -11.57 1.18 -13.63
N VAL A 42 -12.56 1.88 -14.15
CA VAL A 42 -13.47 2.72 -13.37
C VAL A 42 -14.85 2.07 -13.35
N ILE A 43 -15.35 1.81 -12.14
CA ILE A 43 -16.63 1.10 -11.91
C ILE A 43 -17.60 2.07 -11.24
N SER A 44 -18.79 2.23 -11.79
CA SER A 44 -19.84 3.08 -11.21
C SER A 44 -20.48 2.46 -9.98
N ILE A 45 -20.78 3.30 -8.99
CA ILE A 45 -21.59 2.97 -7.81
C ILE A 45 -22.94 3.67 -7.96
N ILE A 46 -24.04 2.93 -7.82
CA ILE A 46 -25.40 3.47 -7.77
C ILE A 46 -26.12 2.85 -6.56
N LYS A 47 -26.66 3.69 -5.69
CA LYS A 47 -27.34 3.26 -4.46
C LYS A 47 -26.50 2.27 -3.64
N LYS A 48 -25.21 2.63 -3.42
CA LYS A 48 -24.22 1.82 -2.66
C LYS A 48 -23.93 0.43 -3.26
N LYS A 49 -24.16 0.25 -4.57
CA LYS A 49 -23.88 -1.00 -5.28
C LYS A 49 -22.96 -0.75 -6.47
N LEU A 50 -21.99 -1.61 -6.67
CA LEU A 50 -21.22 -1.68 -7.89
C LEU A 50 -22.15 -2.07 -9.04
N VAL A 51 -22.11 -1.34 -10.16
CA VAL A 51 -23.07 -1.53 -11.27
C VAL A 51 -22.36 -2.03 -12.52
N LYS A 52 -21.44 -1.24 -13.09
CA LYS A 52 -20.73 -1.59 -14.33
C LYS A 52 -19.40 -0.88 -14.42
N CYS A 53 -18.48 -1.44 -15.18
CA CYS A 53 -17.30 -0.72 -15.64
C CYS A 53 -17.73 0.34 -16.66
N ILE A 54 -17.29 1.58 -16.46
CA ILE A 54 -17.65 2.74 -17.28
C ILE A 54 -16.49 3.29 -18.08
N SER A 55 -15.25 3.02 -17.66
CA SER A 55 -14.04 3.49 -18.32
C SER A 55 -12.87 2.56 -18.04
N HIS A 56 -11.93 2.53 -18.99
CA HIS A 56 -10.64 1.84 -18.87
C HIS A 56 -9.52 2.75 -19.36
N PHE A 57 -8.37 2.70 -18.70
CA PHE A 57 -7.16 3.37 -19.15
C PHE A 57 -6.02 2.36 -19.21
N LYS A 58 -5.40 2.19 -20.40
CA LYS A 58 -4.28 1.28 -20.62
C LYS A 58 -2.96 2.01 -20.38
N LEU A 59 -2.17 1.50 -19.45
CA LEU A 59 -0.80 1.93 -19.22
C LEU A 59 0.15 1.24 -20.18
N ASN A 60 1.25 1.92 -20.57
CA ASN A 60 2.25 1.39 -21.48
C ASN A 60 3.66 1.70 -20.96
N GLY A 61 4.62 0.87 -21.33
CA GLY A 61 6.02 1.02 -20.97
C GLY A 61 6.57 -0.20 -20.24
N SER A 62 7.85 -0.11 -19.87
CA SER A 62 8.59 -1.13 -19.11
C SER A 62 9.74 -0.45 -18.36
N GLY A 63 10.24 -1.11 -17.31
CA GLY A 63 11.35 -0.61 -16.52
C GLY A 63 12.68 -1.29 -16.83
N LYS A 64 13.61 -1.17 -15.87
CA LYS A 64 15.00 -1.64 -16.00
C LYS A 64 15.13 -3.17 -15.98
N ASP A 65 14.33 -3.84 -15.16
CA ASP A 65 14.36 -5.31 -15.05
C ASP A 65 13.44 -5.93 -16.12
N PRO A 66 13.99 -6.64 -17.13
CA PRO A 66 13.21 -7.17 -18.24
C PRO A 66 12.24 -8.29 -17.85
N VAL A 67 12.36 -8.83 -16.65
CA VAL A 67 11.48 -9.90 -16.11
C VAL A 67 10.46 -9.32 -15.15
N LYS A 68 10.92 -8.62 -14.11
CA LYS A 68 10.06 -8.07 -13.06
C LYS A 68 9.35 -6.78 -13.47
N GLN A 69 9.89 -6.08 -14.50
CA GLN A 69 9.37 -4.80 -15.00
C GLN A 69 9.10 -4.84 -16.52
N ALA A 70 8.69 -5.99 -17.04
CA ALA A 70 8.42 -6.19 -18.47
C ALA A 70 7.23 -5.36 -19.00
N GLN A 71 6.36 -4.87 -18.13
CA GLN A 71 5.22 -3.99 -18.42
C GLN A 71 4.90 -3.14 -17.19
N PRO A 72 3.96 -2.16 -17.25
CA PRO A 72 3.72 -1.21 -16.17
C PRO A 72 3.43 -1.78 -14.78
N TYR A 73 2.71 -2.88 -14.69
CA TYR A 73 2.35 -3.53 -13.42
C TYR A 73 1.83 -2.53 -12.35
N PRO A 74 0.65 -1.90 -12.55
CA PRO A 74 0.08 -1.02 -11.54
C PRO A 74 -0.32 -1.84 -10.30
N THR A 75 0.12 -1.37 -9.14
CA THR A 75 -0.02 -2.09 -7.85
C THR A 75 -0.94 -1.41 -6.87
N TYR A 76 -1.06 -0.08 -6.95
CA TYR A 76 -1.81 0.71 -5.99
C TYR A 76 -2.47 1.92 -6.68
N VAL A 77 -3.65 2.29 -6.21
CA VAL A 77 -4.41 3.46 -6.70
C VAL A 77 -5.07 4.17 -5.53
N SER A 78 -4.97 5.49 -5.46
CA SER A 78 -5.65 6.33 -4.48
C SER A 78 -5.74 7.78 -4.96
N PHE A 79 -6.36 8.65 -4.17
CA PHE A 79 -6.41 10.09 -4.41
C PHE A 79 -5.33 10.81 -3.61
N LEU A 80 -4.84 11.91 -4.15
CA LEU A 80 -3.98 12.84 -3.42
C LEU A 80 -4.76 13.49 -2.27
N PRO A 81 -4.10 13.85 -1.15
CA PRO A 81 -4.79 14.34 0.04
C PRO A 81 -5.42 15.73 -0.13
N ASP A 82 -4.91 16.54 -1.05
CA ASP A 82 -5.26 17.95 -1.25
C ASP A 82 -5.82 18.26 -2.65
N GLU A 83 -5.94 17.26 -3.51
CA GLU A 83 -6.40 17.41 -4.89
C GLU A 83 -7.34 16.26 -5.28
N ASP A 84 -8.34 16.54 -6.12
CA ASP A 84 -9.20 15.51 -6.73
C ASP A 84 -8.47 14.73 -7.85
N LYS A 85 -7.17 14.50 -7.67
CA LYS A 85 -6.30 13.80 -8.61
C LYS A 85 -6.07 12.37 -8.14
N LEU A 86 -6.31 11.45 -9.05
CA LEU A 86 -6.00 10.03 -8.84
C LEU A 86 -4.52 9.81 -9.07
N TYR A 87 -3.87 9.03 -8.20
CA TYR A 87 -2.52 8.53 -8.47
C TYR A 87 -2.48 7.01 -8.54
N VAL A 88 -1.59 6.50 -9.38
CA VAL A 88 -1.37 5.07 -9.62
C VAL A 88 0.11 4.76 -9.49
N VAL A 89 0.45 3.85 -8.60
CA VAL A 89 1.82 3.37 -8.44
C VAL A 89 2.08 2.25 -9.43
N CYS A 90 3.11 2.39 -10.26
CA CYS A 90 3.47 1.48 -11.33
C CYS A 90 4.83 0.83 -11.07
N LEU A 91 4.83 -0.37 -10.51
CA LEU A 91 6.04 -1.14 -10.16
C LEU A 91 6.97 -1.29 -11.37
N GLY A 92 6.39 -1.60 -12.51
CA GLY A 92 7.16 -1.88 -13.72
C GLY A 92 7.66 -0.65 -14.47
N LEU A 93 7.26 0.56 -14.08
CA LEU A 93 7.73 1.82 -14.66
C LEU A 93 8.70 2.57 -13.75
N ASP A 94 8.85 2.16 -12.50
CA ASP A 94 9.50 2.94 -11.44
C ASP A 94 8.87 4.34 -11.30
N GLN A 95 7.52 4.43 -11.38
CA GLN A 95 6.78 5.68 -11.43
C GLN A 95 5.53 5.68 -10.56
N VAL A 96 5.16 6.88 -10.10
CA VAL A 96 3.78 7.19 -9.71
C VAL A 96 3.19 8.12 -10.75
N CYS A 97 2.12 7.67 -11.41
CA CYS A 97 1.40 8.39 -12.46
C CYS A 97 0.18 9.10 -11.87
N PHE A 98 -0.12 10.31 -12.33
CA PHE A 98 -1.25 11.11 -11.88
C PHE A 98 -2.29 11.27 -12.98
N PHE A 99 -3.58 11.32 -12.60
CA PHE A 99 -4.70 11.39 -13.53
C PHE A 99 -5.74 12.39 -13.08
N ASP A 100 -6.24 13.17 -14.04
CA ASP A 100 -7.49 13.88 -13.88
C ASP A 100 -8.66 12.91 -14.10
N VAL A 101 -9.70 13.04 -13.27
CA VAL A 101 -10.90 12.21 -13.34
C VAL A 101 -12.07 13.04 -13.81
N GLY A 102 -12.60 12.73 -15.00
CA GLY A 102 -13.80 13.36 -15.53
C GLY A 102 -15.08 12.93 -14.77
N GLU A 103 -16.12 13.75 -14.84
CA GLU A 103 -17.41 13.43 -14.23
C GLU A 103 -18.01 12.11 -14.74
N ASP A 104 -17.75 11.78 -15.99
CA ASP A 104 -18.17 10.52 -16.64
C ASP A 104 -17.26 9.31 -16.30
N GLY A 105 -16.18 9.53 -15.52
CA GLY A 105 -15.19 8.53 -15.17
C GLY A 105 -14.04 8.38 -16.17
N THR A 106 -13.96 9.26 -17.19
CA THR A 106 -12.81 9.29 -18.09
C THR A 106 -11.54 9.67 -17.34
N LEU A 107 -10.47 8.91 -17.55
CA LEU A 107 -9.14 9.17 -16.99
C LEU A 107 -8.26 9.87 -18.01
N THR A 108 -7.65 10.97 -17.62
CA THR A 108 -6.68 11.70 -18.43
C THR A 108 -5.34 11.71 -17.70
N LEU A 109 -4.31 11.10 -18.32
CA LEU A 109 -2.96 11.08 -17.76
C LEU A 109 -2.39 12.49 -17.71
N ASP A 110 -1.91 12.89 -16.54
CA ASP A 110 -1.12 14.11 -16.38
C ASP A 110 0.30 13.85 -16.94
N ASN A 111 0.55 14.38 -18.15
CA ASN A 111 1.85 14.21 -18.79
C ASN A 111 2.92 15.21 -18.32
N VAL A 112 2.54 16.16 -17.46
CA VAL A 112 3.46 17.17 -16.92
C VAL A 112 4.06 16.69 -15.59
N HIS A 113 3.23 16.11 -14.75
CA HIS A 113 3.63 15.65 -13.43
C HIS A 113 3.70 14.11 -13.43
N THR A 114 4.85 13.59 -13.07
CA THR A 114 5.09 12.16 -12.83
C THR A 114 6.15 12.06 -11.77
N LEU A 115 5.91 11.33 -10.71
CA LEU A 115 6.96 11.05 -9.74
C LEU A 115 7.81 9.90 -10.28
N GLN A 116 9.00 10.24 -10.78
CA GLN A 116 9.98 9.26 -11.23
C GLN A 116 10.85 8.83 -10.05
N LEU A 117 10.95 7.52 -9.83
CA LEU A 117 11.82 6.92 -8.84
C LEU A 117 13.09 6.36 -9.49
N GLU A 118 14.00 5.84 -8.66
CA GLU A 118 15.23 5.24 -9.13
C GLU A 118 14.95 3.97 -9.96
N PRO A 119 15.59 3.83 -11.15
CA PRO A 119 15.35 2.69 -12.04
C PRO A 119 15.66 1.34 -11.38
N GLY A 120 14.67 0.45 -11.33
CA GLY A 120 14.76 -0.88 -10.75
C GLY A 120 14.31 -0.98 -9.29
N CYS A 121 13.82 0.11 -8.68
CA CYS A 121 13.33 0.08 -7.30
C CYS A 121 11.98 -0.62 -7.15
N GLY A 122 11.13 -0.60 -8.17
CA GLY A 122 9.83 -1.25 -8.18
C GLY A 122 8.88 -0.72 -7.12
N PRO A 123 8.35 0.51 -7.24
CA PRO A 123 7.42 1.07 -6.28
C PRO A 123 6.12 0.26 -6.27
N LYS A 124 5.58 0.00 -5.07
CA LYS A 124 4.37 -0.82 -4.91
C LYS A 124 3.22 -0.08 -4.27
N LYS A 125 3.49 0.83 -3.35
CA LYS A 125 2.48 1.59 -2.62
C LYS A 125 3.01 2.97 -2.26
N MET A 126 2.16 3.98 -2.27
CA MET A 126 2.43 5.30 -1.73
C MET A 126 1.36 5.64 -0.71
N ILE A 127 1.76 6.14 0.44
CA ILE A 127 0.86 6.64 1.49
C ILE A 127 1.30 8.02 1.92
N PHE A 128 0.38 8.77 2.50
CA PHE A 128 0.63 10.09 3.06
C PHE A 128 0.45 10.08 4.57
N ASN A 129 1.16 10.97 5.27
CA ASN A 129 0.84 11.26 6.65
C ASN A 129 -0.50 11.99 6.77
N GLN A 130 -1.08 12.07 7.99
CA GLN A 130 -2.38 12.70 8.23
C GLN A 130 -2.42 14.19 7.87
N LYS A 131 -1.26 14.89 7.93
CA LYS A 131 -1.15 16.29 7.51
C LYS A 131 -1.19 16.45 5.99
N GLY A 132 -0.96 15.38 5.22
CA GLY A 132 -0.89 15.44 3.77
C GLY A 132 0.34 16.16 3.22
N ASP A 133 1.40 16.37 4.02
CA ASP A 133 2.61 17.10 3.61
C ASP A 133 3.85 16.22 3.44
N ARG A 134 3.70 14.91 3.67
CA ARG A 134 4.73 13.89 3.46
C ARG A 134 4.16 12.69 2.76
N ALA A 135 4.87 12.21 1.74
CA ALA A 135 4.55 10.96 1.03
C ALA A 135 5.63 9.91 1.27
N TYR A 136 5.21 8.68 1.48
CA TYR A 136 6.08 7.52 1.71
C TYR A 136 5.82 6.49 0.64
N VAL A 137 6.84 6.25 -0.20
CA VAL A 137 6.77 5.28 -1.29
C VAL A 137 7.55 4.04 -0.90
N MET A 138 6.87 2.92 -0.76
CA MET A 138 7.51 1.63 -0.59
C MET A 138 7.95 1.05 -1.92
N ASN A 139 9.17 0.55 -1.99
CA ASN A 139 9.78 -0.06 -3.16
C ASN A 139 9.98 -1.56 -2.90
N GLU A 140 9.29 -2.39 -3.69
CA GLU A 140 9.30 -3.85 -3.51
C GLU A 140 10.61 -4.48 -3.93
N LEU A 141 11.19 -4.05 -5.07
CA LEU A 141 12.29 -4.78 -5.70
C LEU A 141 13.66 -4.55 -5.05
N ASN A 142 13.85 -3.45 -4.36
CA ASN A 142 15.08 -3.12 -3.63
C ASN A 142 14.90 -3.00 -2.12
N SER A 143 13.66 -3.24 -1.61
CA SER A 143 13.32 -3.21 -0.17
C SER A 143 13.73 -1.90 0.50
N THR A 144 13.25 -0.77 -0.06
CA THR A 144 13.49 0.57 0.49
C THR A 144 12.17 1.34 0.66
N ILE A 145 12.21 2.37 1.50
CA ILE A 145 11.15 3.37 1.64
C ILE A 145 11.75 4.72 1.26
N CYS A 146 11.14 5.39 0.27
CA CYS A 146 11.47 6.77 -0.10
C CYS A 146 10.50 7.71 0.60
N VAL A 147 11.03 8.71 1.31
CA VAL A 147 10.25 9.75 1.97
C VAL A 147 10.37 11.03 1.18
N TYR A 148 9.21 11.62 0.84
CA TYR A 148 9.14 12.87 0.09
C TYR A 148 8.43 13.93 0.92
N LYS A 149 8.91 15.16 0.83
CA LYS A 149 8.13 16.34 1.15
C LYS A 149 7.15 16.58 0.00
N TYR A 150 5.89 16.80 0.31
CA TYR A 150 4.83 16.96 -0.67
C TYR A 150 4.17 18.33 -0.55
N ASP A 151 4.00 18.99 -1.69
CA ASP A 151 3.30 20.27 -1.82
C ASP A 151 2.73 20.36 -3.26
N HIS A 152 1.42 20.13 -3.43
CA HIS A 152 0.70 20.26 -4.71
C HIS A 152 1.44 19.66 -5.92
N LEU A 153 1.51 18.33 -6.02
CA LEU A 153 2.22 17.58 -7.08
C LEU A 153 3.76 17.80 -7.15
N ASN A 154 4.30 18.58 -6.23
CA ASN A 154 5.74 18.73 -6.09
C ASN A 154 6.25 17.75 -5.01
N PHE A 155 7.15 16.86 -5.40
CA PHE A 155 7.74 15.83 -4.55
C PHE A 155 9.24 16.06 -4.41
N GLU A 156 9.70 16.45 -3.22
CA GLU A 156 11.11 16.60 -2.89
C GLU A 156 11.57 15.39 -2.09
N LEU A 157 12.47 14.55 -2.64
CA LEU A 157 13.02 13.42 -1.92
C LEU A 157 13.87 13.91 -0.75
N ILE A 158 13.53 13.50 0.48
CA ILE A 158 14.26 13.88 1.69
C ILE A 158 14.99 12.70 2.34
N GLN A 159 14.56 11.45 2.06
CA GLN A 159 15.21 10.25 2.58
C GLN A 159 14.93 9.04 1.69
N THR A 160 15.91 8.15 1.60
CA THR A 160 15.73 6.74 1.20
C THR A 160 16.31 5.88 2.32
N ILE A 161 15.53 4.95 2.86
CA ILE A 161 15.92 4.08 3.96
C ILE A 161 15.61 2.62 3.63
N ASP A 162 16.45 1.69 4.06
CA ASP A 162 16.19 0.26 3.94
C ASP A 162 15.00 -0.15 4.82
N SER A 163 14.18 -1.08 4.33
CA SER A 163 12.99 -1.54 5.04
C SER A 163 13.26 -2.63 6.08
N TYR A 164 14.49 -3.13 6.14
CA TYR A 164 14.98 -4.10 7.12
C TYR A 164 16.51 -3.95 7.28
N PRO A 165 17.13 -4.46 8.38
CA PRO A 165 18.56 -4.37 8.58
C PRO A 165 19.31 -5.33 7.65
N LYS A 166 19.87 -4.78 6.54
CA LYS A 166 20.58 -5.57 5.49
C LYS A 166 21.98 -6.04 5.92
N ASP A 167 22.52 -5.48 6.99
CA ASP A 167 23.89 -5.76 7.43
C ASP A 167 24.06 -7.18 8.00
N ASP A 168 22.96 -7.83 8.44
CA ASP A 168 23.00 -9.16 9.06
C ASP A 168 23.18 -10.28 8.02
N ASP A 169 22.61 -10.15 6.83
CA ASP A 169 22.79 -11.09 5.71
C ASP A 169 22.68 -10.36 4.36
N PRO A 170 23.79 -9.91 3.76
CA PRO A 170 23.79 -9.19 2.49
C PRO A 170 23.31 -10.01 1.28
N GLU A 171 23.28 -11.35 1.39
CA GLU A 171 22.82 -12.25 0.33
C GLU A 171 21.31 -12.52 0.42
N LEU A 172 20.68 -12.10 1.49
CA LEU A 172 19.24 -12.30 1.70
C LEU A 172 18.41 -11.54 0.67
N VAL A 173 17.60 -12.25 -0.07
CA VAL A 173 16.63 -11.65 -1.00
C VAL A 173 15.35 -11.36 -0.25
N SER A 174 15.12 -10.09 0.06
CA SER A 174 13.90 -9.62 0.69
C SER A 174 13.09 -8.72 -0.24
N SER A 175 11.80 -8.60 0.05
CA SER A 175 10.84 -7.84 -0.71
C SER A 175 9.87 -7.13 0.25
N LEU A 176 9.86 -5.80 0.24
CA LEU A 176 8.93 -5.01 1.04
C LEU A 176 7.49 -5.25 0.58
N SER A 177 6.63 -5.74 1.47
CA SER A 177 5.28 -6.20 1.13
C SER A 177 4.18 -5.18 1.43
N ASP A 178 4.24 -4.53 2.59
CA ASP A 178 3.30 -3.46 3.00
C ASP A 178 3.95 -2.48 3.96
N ILE A 179 3.41 -1.24 4.01
CA ILE A 179 3.72 -0.21 5.00
C ILE A 179 2.43 0.41 5.53
N LYS A 180 2.39 0.70 6.84
CA LYS A 180 1.27 1.39 7.49
C LYS A 180 1.74 2.26 8.65
N PHE A 181 1.09 3.41 8.80
CA PHE A 181 1.24 4.23 10.00
C PHE A 181 0.43 3.66 11.16
N ASN A 182 0.83 4.01 12.35
CA ASN A 182 -0.04 3.95 13.52
C ASN A 182 -1.07 5.10 13.50
N SER A 183 -1.94 5.13 14.52
CA SER A 183 -3.10 6.05 14.55
C SER A 183 -2.76 7.54 14.68
N ASP A 184 -1.54 7.89 15.09
CA ASP A 184 -1.09 9.29 15.29
C ASP A 184 0.12 9.67 14.43
N ASP A 185 0.49 8.82 13.47
CA ASP A 185 1.66 8.96 12.58
C ASP A 185 3.02 9.07 13.31
N SER A 186 3.10 8.70 14.58
CA SER A 186 4.37 8.71 15.31
C SER A 186 5.27 7.53 14.93
N HIS A 187 4.68 6.46 14.37
CA HIS A 187 5.39 5.26 13.94
C HIS A 187 4.91 4.79 12.56
N LEU A 188 5.82 4.16 11.82
CA LEU A 188 5.54 3.45 10.59
C LEU A 188 5.98 2.00 10.72
N TYR A 189 5.10 1.09 10.37
CA TYR A 189 5.37 -0.34 10.30
C TYR A 189 5.62 -0.78 8.87
N ALA A 190 6.56 -1.70 8.68
CA ALA A 190 6.88 -2.32 7.40
C ALA A 190 6.98 -3.82 7.54
N ILE A 191 6.41 -4.60 6.62
CA ILE A 191 6.56 -6.05 6.58
C ILE A 191 7.37 -6.47 5.37
N ASN A 192 8.33 -7.36 5.58
CA ASN A 192 9.29 -7.80 4.59
C ASN A 192 9.21 -9.31 4.38
N LYS A 193 8.97 -9.72 3.16
CA LYS A 193 8.94 -11.08 2.64
C LYS A 193 10.35 -11.57 2.32
N GLY A 194 10.73 -12.75 2.77
CA GLY A 194 12.08 -13.29 2.62
C GLY A 194 12.97 -13.02 3.81
N HIS A 195 12.97 -11.80 4.37
CA HIS A 195 13.45 -11.53 5.73
C HIS A 195 12.43 -11.99 6.77
N ASP A 196 11.14 -12.07 6.36
CA ASP A 196 10.01 -12.51 7.18
C ASP A 196 9.95 -11.76 8.52
N SER A 197 9.81 -10.43 8.43
CA SER A 197 9.84 -9.53 9.59
C SER A 197 8.79 -8.43 9.53
N LEU A 198 8.41 -7.99 10.73
CA LEU A 198 7.70 -6.76 11.01
C LEU A 198 8.68 -5.74 11.58
N VAL A 199 8.97 -4.68 10.83
CA VAL A 199 9.93 -3.63 11.18
C VAL A 199 9.21 -2.39 11.67
N LEU A 200 9.77 -1.77 12.72
CA LEU A 200 9.28 -0.55 13.35
C LEU A 200 10.20 0.62 13.05
N PHE A 201 9.62 1.71 12.57
CA PHE A 201 10.28 3.00 12.41
C PHE A 201 9.60 4.08 13.26
N GLU A 202 10.39 4.92 13.90
CA GLU A 202 9.94 6.21 14.43
C GLU A 202 9.81 7.22 13.28
N VAL A 203 8.74 8.00 13.28
CA VAL A 203 8.55 9.12 12.36
C VAL A 203 9.00 10.40 13.03
N ASN A 204 10.09 10.99 12.54
CA ASN A 204 10.65 12.21 13.06
C ASN A 204 9.77 13.44 12.77
N GLU A 205 9.99 14.54 13.45
CA GLU A 205 9.25 15.80 13.25
C GLU A 205 9.31 16.35 11.81
N ASP A 206 10.42 16.10 11.10
CA ASP A 206 10.59 16.48 9.69
C ASP A 206 10.00 15.47 8.71
N GLY A 207 9.43 14.36 9.22
CA GLY A 207 8.83 13.27 8.46
C GLY A 207 9.81 12.17 8.05
N THR A 208 11.10 12.30 8.32
CA THR A 208 12.06 11.23 8.08
C THR A 208 11.84 10.04 9.02
N LEU A 209 12.33 8.87 8.65
CA LEU A 209 12.20 7.63 9.41
C LEU A 209 13.50 7.30 10.12
N THR A 210 13.40 6.85 11.37
CA THR A 210 14.51 6.25 12.13
C THR A 210 14.13 4.81 12.44
N TYR A 211 14.97 3.86 12.01
CA TYR A 211 14.82 2.45 12.39
C TYR A 211 14.91 2.29 13.91
N ILE A 212 13.96 1.55 14.49
CA ILE A 212 13.94 1.22 15.93
C ILE A 212 14.32 -0.25 16.15
N ASP A 213 13.50 -1.17 15.61
CA ASP A 213 13.61 -2.60 15.87
C ASP A 213 12.82 -3.42 14.85
N PHE A 214 12.96 -4.74 14.90
CA PHE A 214 12.08 -5.65 14.16
C PHE A 214 11.71 -6.86 15.02
N GLU A 215 10.61 -7.53 14.65
CA GLU A 215 10.17 -8.80 15.18
C GLU A 215 10.01 -9.78 14.03
N ASP A 216 10.38 -11.04 14.24
CA ASP A 216 10.19 -12.09 13.25
C ASP A 216 8.70 -12.34 13.00
N THR A 217 8.34 -12.64 11.77
CA THR A 217 6.98 -13.10 11.40
C THR A 217 7.02 -14.53 10.91
N SER A 218 5.86 -15.16 10.82
CA SER A 218 5.74 -16.39 10.04
C SER A 218 5.98 -16.14 8.55
N TYR A 219 6.20 -17.20 7.80
CA TYR A 219 6.70 -17.18 6.43
C TYR A 219 5.78 -16.44 5.44
N ASP A 220 6.38 -15.54 4.65
CA ASP A 220 5.76 -14.80 3.54
C ASP A 220 4.66 -13.81 4.01
N PRO A 221 4.99 -12.79 4.86
CA PRO A 221 4.04 -11.75 5.24
C PRO A 221 3.65 -10.89 4.03
N VAL A 222 2.34 -10.71 3.79
CA VAL A 222 1.82 -10.09 2.55
C VAL A 222 0.94 -8.88 2.77
N ASP A 223 0.27 -8.78 3.90
CA ASP A 223 -0.59 -7.64 4.26
C ASP A 223 -0.65 -7.48 5.77
N MET A 224 -0.85 -6.26 6.25
CA MET A 224 -1.02 -5.98 7.67
C MET A 224 -2.16 -5.01 7.94
N LEU A 225 -2.70 -5.06 9.15
CA LEU A 225 -3.66 -4.12 9.69
C LEU A 225 -3.11 -3.54 10.98
N VAL A 226 -3.12 -2.21 11.09
CA VAL A 226 -2.76 -1.49 12.32
C VAL A 226 -4.00 -0.82 12.86
N TYR A 227 -4.32 -1.03 14.14
CA TYR A 227 -5.47 -0.41 14.77
C TYR A 227 -5.22 -0.16 16.26
N ASN A 228 -5.95 0.79 16.83
CA ASN A 228 -5.90 1.09 18.26
C ASN A 228 -7.20 0.65 18.92
N GLU A 229 -7.09 -0.10 20.00
CA GLU A 229 -8.20 -0.53 20.83
C GLU A 229 -7.91 -0.22 22.29
N GLU A 230 -8.73 0.61 22.92
CA GLU A 230 -8.60 1.02 24.34
C GLU A 230 -7.19 1.55 24.71
N GLY A 231 -6.57 2.29 23.77
CA GLY A 231 -5.22 2.84 23.95
C GLY A 231 -4.07 1.85 23.71
N ASN A 232 -4.38 0.63 23.30
CA ASN A 232 -3.41 -0.37 22.89
C ASN A 232 -3.32 -0.40 21.36
N GLU A 233 -2.10 -0.31 20.85
CA GLU A 233 -1.83 -0.43 19.41
C GLU A 233 -1.58 -1.90 19.07
N TRP A 234 -2.37 -2.39 18.12
CA TRP A 234 -2.32 -3.74 17.61
C TRP A 234 -1.89 -3.75 16.15
N ILE A 235 -1.03 -4.69 15.82
CA ILE A 235 -0.63 -4.97 14.44
C ILE A 235 -1.00 -6.42 14.15
N VAL A 236 -1.77 -6.65 13.09
CA VAL A 236 -2.16 -7.98 12.61
C VAL A 236 -1.51 -8.21 11.27
N VAL A 237 -0.82 -9.33 11.11
CA VAL A 237 -0.06 -9.68 9.91
C VAL A 237 -0.59 -10.96 9.29
N ALA A 238 -0.85 -10.92 7.99
CA ALA A 238 -1.21 -12.09 7.18
C ALA A 238 0.03 -12.71 6.55
N CYS A 239 0.38 -13.93 6.96
CA CYS A 239 1.53 -14.67 6.47
C CYS A 239 1.07 -15.77 5.50
N GLN A 240 1.16 -15.50 4.18
CA GLN A 240 0.50 -16.29 3.14
C GLN A 240 0.99 -17.74 3.13
N LYS A 241 2.28 -17.97 2.97
CA LYS A 241 2.85 -19.32 2.95
C LYS A 241 2.95 -19.96 4.33
N GLY A 242 3.01 -19.13 5.38
CA GLY A 242 2.88 -19.57 6.75
C GLY A 242 1.50 -20.14 7.08
N GLY A 243 0.47 -19.76 6.29
CA GLY A 243 -0.90 -20.21 6.51
C GLY A 243 -1.49 -19.71 7.83
N ILE A 244 -1.12 -18.52 8.26
CA ILE A 244 -1.47 -17.97 9.57
C ILE A 244 -1.72 -16.47 9.48
N VAL A 245 -2.59 -15.98 10.35
CA VAL A 245 -2.72 -14.58 10.71
C VAL A 245 -2.30 -14.47 12.16
N GLU A 246 -1.33 -13.63 12.44
CA GLU A 246 -0.72 -13.44 13.76
C GLU A 246 -0.80 -11.99 14.20
N SER A 247 -0.68 -11.73 15.49
CA SER A 247 -0.82 -10.39 16.03
C SER A 247 0.38 -9.99 16.89
N TYR A 248 0.68 -8.69 16.80
CA TYR A 248 1.74 -8.01 17.53
C TYR A 248 1.18 -6.81 18.27
N ARG A 249 1.95 -6.31 19.24
CA ARG A 249 1.66 -5.08 19.96
C ARG A 249 2.88 -4.18 20.04
N PHE A 250 2.60 -2.88 20.00
CA PHE A 250 3.60 -1.89 20.38
C PHE A 250 3.53 -1.64 21.90
N GLY A 251 4.65 -1.82 22.60
CA GLY A 251 4.75 -1.69 24.05
C GLY A 251 5.64 -0.54 24.48
N LYS A 252 5.03 0.61 24.85
CA LYS A 252 5.77 1.71 25.49
C LYS A 252 6.46 1.26 26.77
N GLU A 253 5.84 0.37 27.54
CA GLU A 253 6.38 -0.24 28.74
C GLU A 253 7.53 -1.22 28.49
N LYS A 254 7.69 -1.68 27.24
CA LYS A 254 8.80 -2.54 26.80
C LYS A 254 9.89 -1.77 26.04
N GLY A 255 10.05 -0.49 26.33
CA GLY A 255 11.09 0.34 25.71
C GLY A 255 10.74 0.84 24.31
N GLY A 256 9.48 0.80 23.91
CA GLY A 256 9.04 1.24 22.58
C GLY A 256 9.30 0.22 21.47
N GLN A 257 9.23 -1.06 21.77
CA GLN A 257 9.44 -2.18 20.84
C GLN A 257 8.12 -2.82 20.44
N VAL A 258 8.12 -3.47 19.29
CA VAL A 258 7.06 -4.40 18.86
C VAL A 258 7.35 -5.78 19.45
N TYR A 259 6.33 -6.54 19.78
CA TYR A 259 6.45 -7.91 20.25
C TYR A 259 5.26 -8.76 19.81
N GLU A 260 5.51 -10.02 19.51
CA GLU A 260 4.48 -11.01 19.21
C GLU A 260 3.55 -11.23 20.41
N THR A 261 2.27 -11.47 20.14
CA THR A 261 1.28 -11.84 21.15
C THR A 261 0.91 -13.31 21.04
N GLU A 262 0.15 -13.83 22.00
CA GLU A 262 -0.36 -15.21 21.97
C GLU A 262 -1.54 -15.41 20.98
N TYR A 263 -2.03 -14.34 20.34
CA TYR A 263 -3.21 -14.42 19.49
C TYR A 263 -2.83 -14.63 18.04
N SER A 264 -3.20 -15.78 17.50
CA SER A 264 -3.03 -16.14 16.10
C SER A 264 -4.19 -17.00 15.59
N CYS A 265 -4.35 -17.07 14.29
CA CYS A 265 -5.39 -17.87 13.64
C CYS A 265 -4.84 -18.55 12.37
N MET A 266 -5.00 -19.86 12.28
CA MET A 266 -4.66 -20.60 11.05
C MET A 266 -5.65 -20.27 9.94
N VAL A 267 -5.14 -19.74 8.83
CA VAL A 267 -5.92 -19.35 7.65
C VAL A 267 -5.15 -19.81 6.41
N ASN A 268 -5.78 -20.64 5.58
CA ASN A 268 -5.10 -21.12 4.38
C ASN A 268 -4.81 -19.99 3.40
N GLU A 269 -3.54 -19.71 3.13
CA GLU A 269 -3.04 -18.69 2.20
C GLU A 269 -3.73 -17.30 2.36
N PRO A 270 -3.67 -16.66 3.55
CA PRO A 270 -4.26 -15.33 3.73
C PRO A 270 -3.52 -14.32 2.84
N VAL A 271 -4.26 -13.41 2.19
CA VAL A 271 -3.68 -12.47 1.22
C VAL A 271 -4.09 -11.00 1.47
N CYS A 272 -5.12 -10.78 2.27
CA CYS A 272 -5.63 -9.44 2.55
C CYS A 272 -6.36 -9.41 3.88
N LEU A 273 -6.14 -8.34 4.64
CA LEU A 273 -6.80 -8.03 5.90
C LEU A 273 -7.68 -6.79 5.73
N THR A 274 -8.94 -6.90 6.11
CA THR A 274 -9.87 -5.77 6.06
C THR A 274 -10.61 -5.67 7.39
N PRO A 275 -10.61 -4.49 8.05
CA PRO A 275 -11.35 -4.31 9.28
C PRO A 275 -12.85 -4.39 9.01
N PHE A 276 -13.56 -5.10 9.85
CA PHE A 276 -15.02 -5.12 9.85
C PHE A 276 -15.54 -4.33 11.05
N ILE A 277 -16.03 -3.12 10.79
CA ILE A 277 -16.63 -2.28 11.81
C ILE A 277 -18.10 -2.69 11.94
N ASN A 278 -18.44 -3.32 13.05
CA ASN A 278 -19.81 -3.70 13.38
C ASN A 278 -20.47 -2.55 14.15
N ASN A 279 -21.15 -1.68 13.44
CA ASN A 279 -21.98 -0.64 14.06
C ASN A 279 -23.32 -1.30 14.53
N PHE A 280 -23.31 -1.89 15.71
CA PHE A 280 -24.55 -2.28 16.42
C PHE A 280 -25.06 -1.16 17.30
#